data_a04ce28116f4e10b03b6d39b5c7828d8
#
_entry.id   a04ce28116f4e10b03b6d39b5c7828d8
#
_cell.length_a   1.000
_cell.length_b   1.000
_cell.length_c   1.000
_cell.angle_alpha   90.00
_cell.angle_beta   90.00
_cell.angle_gamma   90.00
#
_symmetry.space_group_name_H-M   'P 1'
#
loop_
_entity.id
_entity.type
_entity.pdbx_description
1 polymer ?
#
loop_
_entity_poly.entity_id
_entity_poly.type
_entity_poly.pdbx_seq_one_letter_code
_entity_poly.pdbx_strand_id
1 'polypeptide(L)'
;MGTKSSIFDMIGPVMIGPSSSHTAGVVRIARAAIKILGGIPDSASITFYNSFARTYEGHGSDRAIIGGLLDFRTDDERIRNAFDFAAEKGLQYAFKSIGNASVYHPNTIKLNLKKGDREIEVIGESLGGGVINITAVDGFNANFSAQAHTLIIKADDISGAIAFISSVIAQEKTNIATMSVSRKGKNDLACHVIEMDSGIRETTIAYLRSLTWIKELIYIPDIDI
;
A
#
# COMPACT_ATOMS: atom_id res chain seq x y z
N MET A 1 -4.14 12.98 -19.70
CA MET A 1 -5.36 13.77 -19.39
C MET A 1 -5.29 14.12 -17.92
N GLY A 2 -5.30 15.39 -17.54
CA GLY A 2 -5.27 15.78 -16.13
C GLY A 2 -6.57 15.33 -15.46
N THR A 3 -6.44 14.56 -14.39
CA THR A 3 -7.55 14.21 -13.50
C THR A 3 -8.15 15.51 -12.97
N LYS A 4 -9.43 15.76 -13.25
CA LYS A 4 -10.16 16.87 -12.65
C LYS A 4 -10.27 16.59 -11.16
N SER A 5 -9.49 17.28 -10.32
CA SER A 5 -9.68 17.21 -8.87
C SER A 5 -11.04 17.81 -8.51
N SER A 6 -11.86 17.06 -7.80
CA SER A 6 -13.10 17.55 -7.20
C SER A 6 -12.77 18.47 -6.02
N ILE A 7 -13.66 19.44 -5.72
CA ILE A 7 -13.54 20.23 -4.49
C ILE A 7 -13.57 19.35 -3.25
N PHE A 8 -14.21 18.18 -3.32
CA PHE A 8 -14.24 17.19 -2.25
C PHE A 8 -12.89 16.46 -2.06
N ASP A 9 -12.05 16.39 -3.09
CA ASP A 9 -10.68 15.87 -2.99
C ASP A 9 -9.76 16.82 -2.21
N MET A 10 -10.16 18.09 -2.08
CA MET A 10 -9.45 19.10 -1.29
C MET A 10 -9.89 19.11 0.19
N ILE A 11 -11.06 18.56 0.51
CA ILE A 11 -11.51 18.33 1.88
C ILE A 11 -10.88 17.01 2.32
N GLY A 12 -9.67 17.08 2.87
CA GLY A 12 -8.99 15.89 3.37
C GLY A 12 -9.78 15.16 4.47
N PRO A 13 -9.45 13.90 4.76
CA PRO A 13 -10.10 13.13 5.81
C PRO A 13 -9.89 13.79 7.19
N VAL A 14 -10.73 13.44 8.15
CA VAL A 14 -10.45 13.76 9.57
C VAL A 14 -9.10 13.13 9.93
N MET A 15 -8.18 13.92 10.46
CA MET A 15 -6.82 13.46 10.71
C MET A 15 -6.18 14.12 11.91
N ILE A 16 -5.25 13.45 12.53
CA ILE A 16 -4.37 13.97 13.57
C ILE A 16 -3.06 14.43 12.90
N GLY A 17 -2.94 15.74 12.69
CA GLY A 17 -1.74 16.35 12.09
C GLY A 17 -2.07 17.52 11.17
N PRO A 18 -1.06 18.32 10.79
CA PRO A 18 -1.27 19.60 10.11
C PRO A 18 -1.48 19.49 8.59
N SER A 19 -1.26 18.32 7.96
CA SER A 19 -1.22 18.20 6.51
C SER A 19 -1.83 16.89 6.02
N SER A 20 -2.78 16.98 5.09
CA SER A 20 -3.41 15.79 4.50
C SER A 20 -2.42 14.89 3.73
N SER A 21 -1.43 15.46 3.05
CA SER A 21 -0.40 14.68 2.37
C SER A 21 0.65 14.11 3.32
N HIS A 22 1.07 14.89 4.33
CA HIS A 22 2.17 14.50 5.25
C HIS A 22 1.68 13.69 6.45
N THR A 23 0.38 13.65 6.71
CA THR A 23 -0.20 12.87 7.80
C THR A 23 -1.13 11.79 7.27
N ALA A 24 -2.30 12.15 6.76
CA ALA A 24 -3.29 11.16 6.33
C ALA A 24 -2.77 10.24 5.20
N GLY A 25 -2.13 10.80 4.18
CA GLY A 25 -1.53 9.99 3.10
C GLY A 25 -0.44 9.05 3.61
N VAL A 26 0.36 9.51 4.58
CA VAL A 26 1.43 8.69 5.18
C VAL A 26 0.86 7.53 6.00
N VAL A 27 -0.15 7.79 6.84
CA VAL A 27 -0.87 6.73 7.60
C VAL A 27 -1.44 5.69 6.65
N ARG A 28 -2.08 6.12 5.56
CA ARG A 28 -2.69 5.21 4.59
C ARG A 28 -1.66 4.36 3.84
N ILE A 29 -0.52 4.93 3.43
CA ILE A 29 0.59 4.16 2.82
C ILE A 29 1.05 3.07 3.79
N ALA A 30 1.25 3.41 5.07
CA ALA A 30 1.68 2.44 6.07
C ALA A 30 0.62 1.35 6.30
N ARG A 31 -0.67 1.72 6.39
CA ARG A 31 -1.77 0.75 6.53
C ARG A 31 -1.89 -0.17 5.31
N ALA A 32 -1.74 0.36 4.10
CA ALA A 32 -1.67 -0.47 2.90
C ALA A 32 -0.51 -1.47 2.97
N ALA A 33 0.67 -1.02 3.37
CA ALA A 33 1.86 -1.86 3.49
C ALA A 33 1.69 -2.97 4.53
N ILE A 34 1.09 -2.73 5.69
CA ILE A 34 0.86 -3.78 6.68
C ILE A 34 -0.21 -4.80 6.22
N LYS A 35 -1.19 -4.39 5.41
CA LYS A 35 -2.13 -5.34 4.79
C LYS A 35 -1.42 -6.24 3.77
N ILE A 36 -0.48 -5.69 2.99
CA ILE A 36 0.39 -6.46 2.09
C ILE A 36 1.27 -7.42 2.88
N LEU A 37 1.87 -6.98 4.00
CA LEU A 37 2.72 -7.82 4.86
C LEU A 37 1.94 -8.92 5.58
N GLY A 38 0.66 -8.69 5.88
CA GLY A 38 -0.18 -9.58 6.67
C GLY A 38 -0.15 -9.26 8.17
N GLY A 39 0.04 -8.01 8.53
CA GLY A 39 -0.07 -7.48 9.90
C GLY A 39 1.05 -6.53 10.32
N ILE A 40 1.06 -6.17 11.60
CA ILE A 40 2.06 -5.27 12.19
C ILE A 40 3.45 -5.88 12.04
N PRO A 41 4.45 -5.13 11.52
CA PRO A 41 5.81 -5.62 11.34
C PRO A 41 6.57 -5.73 12.67
N ASP A 42 7.57 -6.62 12.72
CA ASP A 42 8.56 -6.67 13.79
C ASP A 42 9.62 -5.58 13.57
N SER A 43 9.93 -5.30 12.31
CA SER A 43 10.87 -4.24 11.96
C SER A 43 10.50 -3.50 10.66
N ALA A 44 10.88 -2.22 10.58
CA ALA A 44 10.60 -1.33 9.47
C ALA A 44 11.80 -0.44 9.14
N SER A 45 12.26 -0.44 7.89
CA SER A 45 13.16 0.59 7.35
C SER A 45 12.35 1.53 6.46
N ILE A 46 12.27 2.79 6.86
CA ILE A 46 11.40 3.81 6.26
C ILE A 46 12.29 4.82 5.57
N THR A 47 12.14 4.98 4.25
CA THR A 47 12.88 5.97 3.49
C THR A 47 11.95 7.02 2.93
N PHE A 48 12.16 8.27 3.34
CA PHE A 48 11.47 9.44 2.79
C PHE A 48 12.26 10.03 1.63
N TYR A 49 11.58 10.40 0.55
CA TYR A 49 12.20 11.00 -0.63
C TYR A 49 11.77 12.46 -0.83
N ASN A 50 12.63 13.23 -1.47
CA ASN A 50 12.38 14.57 -1.98
C ASN A 50 11.76 15.53 -0.94
N SER A 51 10.51 15.97 -1.11
CA SER A 51 9.84 16.89 -0.19
C SER A 51 9.67 16.26 1.19
N PHE A 52 9.24 15.01 1.25
CA PHE A 52 9.13 14.28 2.52
C PHE A 52 10.46 14.21 3.28
N ALA A 53 11.56 13.94 2.58
CA ALA A 53 12.89 13.86 3.20
C ALA A 53 13.31 15.14 3.94
N ARG A 54 12.77 16.29 3.54
CA ARG A 54 13.09 17.60 4.12
C ARG A 54 12.13 18.03 5.23
N THR A 55 10.94 17.42 5.31
CA THR A 55 9.85 17.95 6.11
C THR A 55 9.20 16.94 7.06
N TYR A 56 9.60 15.65 7.01
CA TYR A 56 8.89 14.56 7.70
C TYR A 56 8.79 14.77 9.22
N GLU A 57 9.84 15.29 9.87
CA GLU A 57 9.82 15.57 11.31
C GLU A 57 8.90 16.77 11.63
N GLY A 58 9.05 17.88 10.87
CA GLY A 58 8.30 19.13 11.13
C GLY A 58 6.81 19.01 10.87
N HIS A 59 6.37 18.09 10.01
CA HIS A 59 4.96 17.84 9.69
C HIS A 59 4.38 16.59 10.37
N GLY A 60 5.15 15.90 11.23
CA GLY A 60 4.69 14.73 11.97
C GLY A 60 4.51 13.47 11.10
N SER A 61 5.16 13.42 9.92
CA SER A 61 5.10 12.22 9.05
C SER A 61 5.80 11.03 9.69
N ASP A 62 6.78 11.26 10.54
CA ASP A 62 7.45 10.25 11.36
C ASP A 62 6.49 9.52 12.31
N ARG A 63 5.65 10.27 13.04
CA ARG A 63 4.61 9.71 13.91
C ARG A 63 3.47 9.09 13.11
N ALA A 64 3.10 9.72 12.01
CA ALA A 64 2.05 9.25 11.11
C ALA A 64 2.39 7.87 10.52
N ILE A 65 3.62 7.68 10.02
CA ILE A 65 4.04 6.40 9.44
C ILE A 65 4.07 5.30 10.50
N ILE A 66 4.60 5.58 11.69
CA ILE A 66 4.63 4.61 12.79
C ILE A 66 3.21 4.28 13.25
N GLY A 67 2.34 5.29 13.41
CA GLY A 67 0.93 5.05 13.72
C GLY A 67 0.23 4.16 12.69
N GLY A 68 0.46 4.41 11.41
CA GLY A 68 -0.08 3.57 10.34
C GLY A 68 0.48 2.15 10.32
N LEU A 69 1.77 1.95 10.65
CA LEU A 69 2.37 0.61 10.83
C LEU A 69 1.80 -0.14 12.04
N LEU A 70 1.24 0.56 13.01
CA LEU A 70 0.49 0.01 14.16
C LEU A 70 -1.02 -0.15 13.87
N ASP A 71 -1.45 0.05 12.63
CA ASP A 71 -2.83 0.01 12.13
C ASP A 71 -3.75 1.10 12.74
N PHE A 72 -3.18 2.23 13.16
CA PHE A 72 -3.99 3.38 13.59
C PHE A 72 -4.63 4.05 12.37
N ARG A 73 -5.86 4.55 12.54
CA ARG A 73 -6.56 5.33 11.51
C ARG A 73 -6.03 6.77 11.48
N THR A 74 -6.36 7.51 10.43
CA THR A 74 -5.91 8.90 10.25
C THR A 74 -6.36 9.84 11.36
N ASP A 75 -7.51 9.56 11.99
CA ASP A 75 -8.15 10.31 13.05
C ASP A 75 -7.80 9.81 14.47
N ASP A 76 -6.94 8.80 14.58
CA ASP A 76 -6.60 8.19 15.86
C ASP A 76 -5.61 9.08 16.66
N GLU A 77 -6.04 9.55 17.82
CA GLU A 77 -5.22 10.44 18.67
C GLU A 77 -3.91 9.79 19.16
N ARG A 78 -3.83 8.44 19.16
CA ARG A 78 -2.60 7.72 19.52
C ARG A 78 -1.44 8.01 18.57
N ILE A 79 -1.70 8.53 17.36
CA ILE A 79 -0.65 8.98 16.43
C ILE A 79 0.30 9.98 17.08
N ARG A 80 -0.21 10.85 17.99
CA ARG A 80 0.62 11.84 18.70
C ARG A 80 1.76 11.20 19.51
N ASN A 81 1.51 10.00 20.03
CA ASN A 81 2.43 9.21 20.85
C ASN A 81 2.81 7.88 20.19
N ALA A 82 2.82 7.83 18.84
CA ALA A 82 3.04 6.59 18.09
C ALA A 82 4.36 5.89 18.42
N PHE A 83 5.39 6.64 18.81
CA PHE A 83 6.69 6.07 19.22
C PHE A 83 6.61 5.29 20.53
N ASP A 84 5.81 5.76 21.49
CA ASP A 84 5.63 5.05 22.76
C ASP A 84 4.91 3.71 22.51
N PHE A 85 3.85 3.73 21.70
CA PHE A 85 3.14 2.52 21.30
C PHE A 85 4.01 1.56 20.47
N ALA A 86 4.91 2.09 19.63
CA ALA A 86 5.87 1.26 18.90
C ALA A 86 6.82 0.56 19.86
N ALA A 87 7.34 1.26 20.86
CA ALA A 87 8.20 0.69 21.90
C ALA A 87 7.46 -0.40 22.72
N GLU A 88 6.22 -0.14 23.13
CA GLU A 88 5.38 -1.12 23.82
C GLU A 88 5.11 -2.39 22.99
N LYS A 89 4.95 -2.25 21.67
CA LYS A 89 4.75 -3.35 20.74
C LYS A 89 6.04 -4.04 20.29
N GLY A 90 7.22 -3.51 20.66
CA GLY A 90 8.51 -4.01 20.25
C GLY A 90 8.85 -3.78 18.78
N LEU A 91 8.15 -2.86 18.09
CA LEU A 91 8.43 -2.52 16.71
C LEU A 91 9.79 -1.82 16.61
N GLN A 92 10.73 -2.46 15.91
CA GLN A 92 12.02 -1.86 15.58
C GLN A 92 11.88 -1.01 14.30
N TYR A 93 12.39 0.22 14.28
CA TYR A 93 12.30 1.04 13.08
C TYR A 93 13.52 1.93 12.89
N ALA A 94 13.76 2.29 11.63
CA ALA A 94 14.81 3.23 11.26
C ALA A 94 14.31 4.15 10.14
N PHE A 95 14.61 5.44 10.27
CA PHE A 95 14.34 6.45 9.24
C PHE A 95 15.58 6.71 8.38
N LYS A 96 15.34 6.89 7.07
CA LYS A 96 16.31 7.38 6.10
C LYS A 96 15.67 8.50 5.30
N SER A 97 16.47 9.47 4.88
CA SER A 97 16.01 10.58 4.03
C SER A 97 16.91 10.75 2.82
N ILE A 98 16.29 10.88 1.63
CA ILE A 98 16.97 11.09 0.35
C ILE A 98 16.36 12.32 -0.33
N GLY A 99 16.99 13.47 -0.19
CA GLY A 99 16.45 14.77 -0.58
C GLY A 99 16.37 15.05 -2.08
N ASN A 100 17.10 14.31 -2.92
CA ASN A 100 17.20 14.54 -4.36
C ASN A 100 17.10 13.23 -5.15
N ALA A 101 15.89 12.68 -5.28
CA ALA A 101 15.61 11.50 -6.06
C ALA A 101 14.64 11.87 -7.20
N SER A 102 15.16 12.43 -8.29
CA SER A 102 14.39 13.01 -9.40
C SER A 102 13.43 12.06 -10.11
N VAL A 103 13.65 10.74 -9.95
CA VAL A 103 12.77 9.71 -10.53
C VAL A 103 11.49 9.47 -9.73
N TYR A 104 11.40 10.00 -8.50
CA TYR A 104 10.27 9.80 -7.60
C TYR A 104 9.42 11.06 -7.45
N HIS A 105 8.12 10.86 -7.21
CA HIS A 105 7.21 11.93 -6.82
C HIS A 105 7.73 12.67 -5.56
N PRO A 106 7.47 13.97 -5.39
CA PRO A 106 7.92 14.74 -4.22
C PRO A 106 7.58 14.12 -2.87
N ASN A 107 6.43 13.45 -2.76
CA ASN A 107 5.92 12.84 -1.54
C ASN A 107 5.95 11.31 -1.62
N THR A 108 7.11 10.73 -1.91
CA THR A 108 7.30 9.28 -1.97
C THR A 108 7.90 8.74 -0.68
N ILE A 109 7.41 7.58 -0.27
CA ILE A 109 7.93 6.78 0.85
C ILE A 109 8.22 5.36 0.34
N LYS A 110 9.38 4.84 0.72
CA LYS A 110 9.72 3.43 0.57
C LYS A 110 9.74 2.76 1.93
N LEU A 111 9.05 1.66 2.06
CA LEU A 111 8.96 0.84 3.24
C LEU A 111 9.58 -0.53 2.96
N ASN A 112 10.56 -0.94 3.76
CA ASN A 112 11.00 -2.32 3.83
C ASN A 112 10.54 -2.84 5.19
N LEU A 113 9.60 -3.77 5.18
CA LEU A 113 8.93 -4.29 6.36
C LEU A 113 9.23 -5.77 6.53
N LYS A 114 9.42 -6.19 7.78
CA LYS A 114 9.64 -7.60 8.13
C LYS A 114 8.71 -8.04 9.24
N LYS A 115 8.15 -9.26 9.10
CA LYS A 115 7.35 -9.94 10.09
C LYS A 115 7.66 -11.44 10.06
N GLY A 116 8.30 -11.95 11.10
CA GLY A 116 8.85 -13.31 11.09
C GLY A 116 9.82 -13.49 9.92
N ASP A 117 9.57 -14.50 9.10
CA ASP A 117 10.36 -14.79 7.90
C ASP A 117 9.92 -14.01 6.66
N ARG A 118 8.79 -13.29 6.73
CA ARG A 118 8.25 -12.52 5.61
C ARG A 118 8.86 -11.13 5.56
N GLU A 119 9.38 -10.78 4.39
CA GLU A 119 9.87 -9.43 4.09
C GLU A 119 9.16 -8.91 2.85
N ILE A 120 8.85 -7.62 2.84
CA ILE A 120 8.28 -6.93 1.68
C ILE A 120 8.91 -5.55 1.48
N GLU A 121 8.94 -5.11 0.23
CA GLU A 121 9.24 -3.74 -0.14
C GLU A 121 7.99 -3.09 -0.73
N VAL A 122 7.59 -1.94 -0.21
CA VAL A 122 6.47 -1.15 -0.74
C VAL A 122 6.93 0.27 -1.02
N ILE A 123 6.60 0.79 -2.20
CA ILE A 123 6.78 2.20 -2.54
C ILE A 123 5.41 2.83 -2.72
N GLY A 124 5.15 3.89 -1.95
CA GLY A 124 3.89 4.62 -1.99
C GLY A 124 4.10 6.12 -2.15
N GLU A 125 3.16 6.77 -2.80
CA GLU A 125 3.11 8.20 -3.04
C GLU A 125 1.86 8.80 -2.40
N SER A 126 2.03 9.93 -1.71
CA SER A 126 0.90 10.72 -1.23
C SER A 126 0.61 11.84 -2.21
N LEU A 127 -0.59 11.81 -2.79
CA LEU A 127 -1.02 12.72 -3.86
C LEU A 127 -1.76 13.97 -3.32
N GLY A 128 -1.93 14.06 -2.00
CA GLY A 128 -2.71 15.12 -1.35
C GLY A 128 -4.15 14.68 -1.04
N GLY A 129 -4.84 15.43 -0.15
CA GLY A 129 -6.21 15.09 0.26
C GLY A 129 -6.38 13.73 0.96
N GLY A 130 -5.28 13.10 1.37
CA GLY A 130 -5.29 11.71 1.87
C GLY A 130 -5.29 10.65 0.76
N VAL A 131 -5.33 11.03 -0.51
CA VAL A 131 -5.21 10.11 -1.64
C VAL A 131 -3.78 9.58 -1.73
N ILE A 132 -3.65 8.28 -1.95
CA ILE A 132 -2.36 7.62 -2.12
C ILE A 132 -2.31 6.80 -3.41
N ASN A 133 -1.11 6.50 -3.85
CA ASN A 133 -0.86 5.50 -4.88
C ASN A 133 0.29 4.60 -4.43
N ILE A 134 0.06 3.30 -4.36
CA ILE A 134 1.13 2.31 -4.16
C ILE A 134 1.70 2.00 -5.54
N THR A 135 2.91 2.47 -5.78
CA THR A 135 3.54 2.40 -7.11
C THR A 135 4.34 1.13 -7.34
N ALA A 136 4.85 0.51 -6.27
CA ALA A 136 5.58 -0.74 -6.38
C ALA A 136 5.41 -1.63 -5.14
N VAL A 137 5.44 -2.95 -5.36
CA VAL A 137 5.48 -4.00 -4.33
C VAL A 137 6.51 -5.04 -4.77
N ASP A 138 7.54 -5.27 -3.94
CA ASP A 138 8.65 -6.23 -4.18
C ASP A 138 9.30 -6.09 -5.55
N GLY A 139 9.45 -4.83 -5.99
CA GLY A 139 10.06 -4.46 -7.28
C GLY A 139 9.16 -4.67 -8.49
N PHE A 140 7.89 -5.04 -8.31
CA PHE A 140 6.89 -5.01 -9.37
C PHE A 140 6.14 -3.68 -9.39
N ASN A 141 5.86 -3.14 -10.59
CA ASN A 141 4.94 -2.02 -10.71
C ASN A 141 3.55 -2.44 -10.26
N ALA A 142 2.94 -1.67 -9.38
CA ALA A 142 1.65 -1.97 -8.76
C ALA A 142 0.54 -1.00 -9.21
N ASN A 143 0.66 0.30 -8.91
CA ASN A 143 -0.27 1.37 -9.28
C ASN A 143 -1.72 1.14 -8.83
N PHE A 144 -1.95 1.14 -7.52
CA PHE A 144 -3.29 1.06 -6.95
C PHE A 144 -3.48 2.05 -5.79
N SER A 145 -4.73 2.45 -5.57
CA SER A 145 -5.11 3.52 -4.63
C SER A 145 -5.30 3.06 -3.19
N ALA A 146 -5.50 1.76 -2.97
CA ALA A 146 -5.97 1.18 -1.71
C ALA A 146 -7.33 1.73 -1.21
N GLN A 147 -8.12 2.34 -2.11
CA GLN A 147 -9.49 2.82 -1.87
C GLN A 147 -10.55 1.86 -2.45
N ALA A 148 -10.12 0.71 -2.91
CA ALA A 148 -10.96 -0.34 -3.46
C ALA A 148 -10.43 -1.69 -3.02
N HIS A 149 -11.28 -2.70 -3.06
CA HIS A 149 -10.86 -4.07 -2.84
C HIS A 149 -9.79 -4.48 -3.83
N THR A 150 -8.59 -4.82 -3.37
CA THR A 150 -7.44 -5.06 -4.24
C THR A 150 -6.90 -6.48 -4.10
N LEU A 151 -6.69 -7.16 -5.22
CA LEU A 151 -5.93 -8.40 -5.29
C LEU A 151 -4.54 -8.11 -5.86
N ILE A 152 -3.52 -8.60 -5.19
CA ILE A 152 -2.14 -8.66 -5.70
C ILE A 152 -1.79 -10.13 -5.86
N ILE A 153 -1.58 -10.57 -7.10
CA ILE A 153 -1.31 -11.97 -7.40
C ILE A 153 0.05 -12.07 -8.10
N LYS A 154 1.02 -12.71 -7.46
CA LYS A 154 2.28 -13.10 -8.09
C LYS A 154 2.14 -14.52 -8.60
N ALA A 155 2.35 -14.71 -9.89
CA ALA A 155 2.08 -15.97 -10.58
C ALA A 155 3.14 -16.25 -11.64
N ASP A 156 3.23 -17.50 -12.10
CA ASP A 156 4.03 -17.84 -13.28
C ASP A 156 3.48 -17.10 -14.51
N ASP A 157 4.37 -16.53 -15.34
CA ASP A 157 4.00 -15.82 -16.58
C ASP A 157 3.58 -16.82 -17.66
N ILE A 158 2.32 -17.29 -17.60
CA ILE A 158 1.77 -18.30 -18.48
C ILE A 158 0.59 -17.77 -19.32
N SER A 159 0.41 -18.36 -20.50
CA SER A 159 -0.73 -18.03 -21.37
C SER A 159 -2.06 -18.37 -20.68
N GLY A 160 -3.02 -17.45 -20.76
CA GLY A 160 -4.36 -17.64 -20.20
C GLY A 160 -4.52 -17.22 -18.73
N ALA A 161 -3.44 -16.88 -18.01
CA ALA A 161 -3.50 -16.48 -16.59
C ALA A 161 -4.49 -15.31 -16.37
N ILE A 162 -4.40 -14.25 -17.17
CA ILE A 162 -5.30 -13.09 -17.08
C ILE A 162 -6.76 -13.51 -17.30
N ALA A 163 -7.02 -14.27 -18.35
CA ALA A 163 -8.38 -14.72 -18.68
C ALA A 163 -8.96 -15.58 -17.57
N PHE A 164 -8.17 -16.50 -17.01
CA PHE A 164 -8.59 -17.35 -15.90
C PHE A 164 -8.93 -16.52 -14.64
N ILE A 165 -8.01 -15.67 -14.20
CA ILE A 165 -8.21 -14.82 -13.01
C ILE A 165 -9.46 -13.95 -13.19
N SER A 166 -9.61 -13.28 -14.35
CA SER A 166 -10.77 -12.43 -14.64
C SER A 166 -12.08 -13.23 -14.65
N SER A 167 -12.06 -14.46 -15.17
CA SER A 167 -13.24 -15.34 -15.17
C SER A 167 -13.65 -15.76 -13.76
N VAL A 168 -12.69 -16.04 -12.88
CA VAL A 168 -12.96 -16.35 -11.48
C VAL A 168 -13.56 -15.15 -10.76
N ILE A 169 -13.01 -13.95 -10.96
CA ILE A 169 -13.53 -12.71 -10.38
C ILE A 169 -14.95 -12.43 -10.89
N ALA A 170 -15.22 -12.64 -12.18
CA ALA A 170 -16.55 -12.43 -12.76
C ALA A 170 -17.63 -13.32 -12.12
N GLN A 171 -17.28 -14.52 -11.63
CA GLN A 171 -18.23 -15.41 -10.92
C GLN A 171 -18.64 -14.83 -9.56
N GLU A 172 -17.85 -13.93 -8.96
CA GLU A 172 -18.18 -13.22 -7.73
C GLU A 172 -19.16 -12.04 -7.97
N LYS A 173 -19.53 -11.77 -9.23
CA LYS A 173 -20.41 -10.66 -9.64
C LYS A 173 -19.85 -9.28 -9.23
N THR A 174 -18.56 -9.17 -9.02
CA THR A 174 -17.85 -7.90 -8.83
C THR A 174 -17.25 -7.44 -10.14
N ASN A 175 -17.22 -6.13 -10.34
CA ASN A 175 -16.58 -5.52 -11.50
C ASN A 175 -15.10 -5.26 -11.20
N ILE A 176 -14.26 -5.40 -12.23
CA ILE A 176 -12.85 -5.00 -12.18
C ILE A 176 -12.77 -3.52 -12.57
N ALA A 177 -12.42 -2.67 -11.62
CA ALA A 177 -12.26 -1.23 -11.84
C ALA A 177 -10.94 -0.93 -12.57
N THR A 178 -9.84 -1.53 -12.10
CA THR A 178 -8.53 -1.44 -12.74
C THR A 178 -7.83 -2.79 -12.72
N MET A 179 -7.00 -3.05 -13.73
CA MET A 179 -6.10 -4.18 -13.75
C MET A 179 -4.78 -3.76 -14.37
N SER A 180 -3.70 -4.03 -13.65
CA SER A 180 -2.35 -3.90 -14.19
C SER A 180 -1.60 -5.21 -14.07
N VAL A 181 -0.76 -5.50 -15.06
CA VAL A 181 0.10 -6.69 -15.05
C VAL A 181 1.51 -6.27 -15.38
N SER A 182 2.42 -6.58 -14.49
CA SER A 182 3.86 -6.35 -14.67
C SER A 182 4.61 -7.66 -14.52
N ARG A 183 5.69 -7.85 -15.31
CA ARG A 183 6.54 -9.04 -15.25
C ARG A 183 8.01 -8.66 -15.19
N LYS A 184 8.80 -9.46 -14.49
CA LYS A 184 10.27 -9.29 -14.44
C LYS A 184 10.94 -9.73 -15.74
N GLY A 185 10.43 -10.78 -16.37
CA GLY A 185 10.94 -11.33 -17.60
C GLY A 185 9.92 -12.26 -18.28
N LYS A 186 10.17 -12.63 -19.54
CA LYS A 186 9.33 -13.59 -20.27
C LYS A 186 9.46 -14.97 -19.61
N ASN A 187 8.31 -15.62 -19.33
CA ASN A 187 8.23 -16.94 -18.67
C ASN A 187 8.84 -16.97 -17.25
N ASP A 188 8.89 -15.83 -16.55
CA ASP A 188 9.31 -15.71 -15.16
C ASP A 188 8.06 -15.45 -14.28
N LEU A 189 8.12 -14.53 -13.36
CA LEU A 189 6.99 -14.13 -12.54
C LEU A 189 6.28 -12.91 -13.13
N ALA A 190 4.96 -12.96 -13.12
CA ALA A 190 4.08 -11.82 -13.36
C ALA A 190 3.35 -11.44 -12.07
N CYS A 191 3.21 -10.14 -11.84
CA CYS A 191 2.40 -9.57 -10.77
C CYS A 191 1.14 -8.93 -11.38
N HIS A 192 -0.02 -9.43 -10.98
CA HIS A 192 -1.32 -8.89 -11.35
C HIS A 192 -1.84 -8.07 -10.18
N VAL A 193 -2.16 -6.81 -10.40
CA VAL A 193 -2.80 -5.93 -9.41
C VAL A 193 -4.18 -5.58 -9.94
N ILE A 194 -5.22 -5.92 -9.18
CA ILE A 194 -6.60 -5.84 -9.63
C ILE A 194 -7.41 -5.12 -8.55
N GLU A 195 -7.93 -3.95 -8.87
CA GLU A 195 -8.89 -3.24 -8.02
C GLU A 195 -10.33 -3.58 -8.46
N MET A 196 -11.19 -3.83 -7.49
CA MET A 196 -12.58 -4.30 -7.71
C MET A 196 -13.57 -3.44 -6.93
N ASP A 197 -14.78 -3.28 -7.49
CA ASP A 197 -15.85 -2.48 -6.89
C ASP A 197 -16.42 -3.09 -5.59
N SER A 198 -16.24 -4.40 -5.39
CA SER A 198 -16.66 -5.09 -4.18
C SER A 198 -15.73 -6.25 -3.84
N GLY A 199 -15.80 -6.71 -2.59
CA GLY A 199 -15.00 -7.83 -2.12
C GLY A 199 -15.39 -9.16 -2.77
N ILE A 200 -14.48 -10.13 -2.70
CA ILE A 200 -14.70 -11.51 -3.13
C ILE A 200 -14.68 -12.45 -1.92
N ARG A 201 -15.36 -13.59 -2.05
CA ARG A 201 -15.48 -14.57 -0.96
C ARG A 201 -14.12 -15.20 -0.60
N GLU A 202 -13.96 -15.52 0.68
CA GLU A 202 -12.73 -16.19 1.15
C GLU A 202 -12.54 -17.55 0.48
N THR A 203 -13.61 -18.25 0.12
CA THR A 203 -13.54 -19.51 -0.65
C THR A 203 -12.90 -19.33 -2.01
N THR A 204 -13.14 -18.20 -2.68
CA THR A 204 -12.56 -17.87 -3.97
C THR A 204 -11.09 -17.47 -3.82
N ILE A 205 -10.75 -16.74 -2.76
CA ILE A 205 -9.37 -16.43 -2.41
C ILE A 205 -8.59 -17.72 -2.15
N ALA A 206 -9.14 -18.64 -1.34
CA ALA A 206 -8.54 -19.93 -1.02
C ALA A 206 -8.38 -20.79 -2.28
N TYR A 207 -9.37 -20.79 -3.16
CA TYR A 207 -9.28 -21.50 -4.45
C TYR A 207 -8.13 -20.97 -5.31
N LEU A 208 -8.03 -19.65 -5.50
CA LEU A 208 -6.93 -19.06 -6.25
C LEU A 208 -5.57 -19.39 -5.62
N ARG A 209 -5.46 -19.32 -4.29
CA ARG A 209 -4.22 -19.70 -3.57
C ARG A 209 -3.83 -21.15 -3.76
N SER A 210 -4.78 -22.06 -4.01
CA SER A 210 -4.50 -23.49 -4.22
C SER A 210 -3.91 -23.82 -5.57
N LEU A 211 -3.91 -22.89 -6.51
CA LEU A 211 -3.39 -23.11 -7.86
C LEU A 211 -1.85 -23.10 -7.86
N THR A 212 -1.24 -24.12 -8.42
CA THR A 212 0.23 -24.32 -8.36
C THR A 212 1.05 -23.24 -9.05
N TRP A 213 0.47 -22.57 -10.05
CA TRP A 213 1.10 -21.49 -10.77
C TRP A 213 0.93 -20.11 -10.10
N ILE A 214 0.05 -19.98 -9.10
CA ILE A 214 -0.02 -18.80 -8.23
C ILE A 214 0.97 -18.99 -7.07
N LYS A 215 1.95 -18.11 -6.97
CA LYS A 215 3.01 -18.19 -5.95
C LYS A 215 2.66 -17.41 -4.70
N GLU A 216 1.96 -16.30 -4.86
CA GLU A 216 1.49 -15.47 -3.75
C GLU A 216 0.19 -14.79 -4.15
N LEU A 217 -0.77 -14.74 -3.23
CA LEU A 217 -1.99 -13.96 -3.37
C LEU A 217 -2.25 -13.18 -2.10
N ILE A 218 -2.32 -11.87 -2.24
CA ILE A 218 -2.64 -10.92 -1.17
C ILE A 218 -3.98 -10.29 -1.52
N TYR A 219 -4.91 -10.29 -0.57
CA TYR A 219 -6.16 -9.57 -0.67
C TYR A 219 -6.15 -8.42 0.33
N ILE A 220 -6.39 -7.24 -0.17
CA ILE A 220 -6.49 -6.01 0.61
C ILE A 220 -7.94 -5.56 0.50
N PRO A 221 -8.72 -5.57 1.60
CA PRO A 221 -10.03 -4.94 1.59
C PRO A 221 -9.88 -3.43 1.40
N ASP A 222 -10.96 -2.75 1.06
CA ASP A 222 -11.01 -1.29 1.09
C ASP A 222 -10.47 -0.80 2.45
N ILE A 223 -9.47 0.08 2.40
CA ILE A 223 -8.89 0.65 3.60
C ILE A 223 -9.68 1.90 3.95
N ASP A 224 -10.65 1.72 4.83
CA ASP A 224 -11.43 2.83 5.41
C ASP A 224 -10.53 3.95 5.92
N ILE A 225 -10.99 5.16 5.65
CA ILE A 225 -10.37 6.41 6.08
C ILE A 225 -10.45 6.55 7.59
#